data_e60f0e0e652b0bf75aea384ec7aa8fbf
#
_entry.id   e60f0e0e652b0bf75aea384ec7aa8fbf
#
_cell.length_a   1.000
_cell.length_b   1.000
_cell.length_c   1.000
_cell.angle_alpha   90.00
_cell.angle_beta   90.00
_cell.angle_gamma   90.00
#
_symmetry.space_group_name_H-M   'P 1'
#
loop_
_entity.id
_entity.type
_entity.pdbx_description
1 polymer ?
#
loop_
_entity_poly.entity_id
_entity_poly.type
_entity_poly.pdbx_seq_one_letter_code
_entity_poly.pdbx_strand_id
1 'polypeptide(L)'
;IPLILENLTEEQARNNPRVDKAVLLEHIQGDLTKAIALLGKYKRTAMNQPDLSVAYGLQARAYMWAEDYTNAKIAAENALAAGSYTPLTEGQWTDTKSGFNNAESQKSWMWASMLATEDDVVQTGILNFASWMASETTFGYASAGPFRMCDVRLYSQISDADFRKKSWKAPKGSIVETPM
;
A
#
# COMPACT_ATOMS: atom_id res chain seq x y z
N ILE A 1 -21.19 -4.04 5.77
CA ILE A 1 -21.00 -2.87 4.88
C ILE A 1 -22.20 -2.83 3.93
N PRO A 2 -22.85 -1.67 3.70
CA PRO A 2 -23.86 -1.54 2.64
C PRO A 2 -23.21 -1.63 1.26
N LEU A 3 -23.90 -2.26 0.31
CA LEU A 3 -23.48 -2.30 -1.09
C LEU A 3 -24.22 -1.18 -1.85
N ILE A 4 -23.47 -0.17 -2.26
CA ILE A 4 -24.02 0.97 -3.00
C ILE A 4 -23.70 0.77 -4.49
N LEU A 5 -24.74 0.62 -5.30
CA LEU A 5 -24.64 0.44 -6.74
C LEU A 5 -24.84 1.78 -7.46
N GLU A 6 -24.36 1.88 -8.69
CA GLU A 6 -24.37 3.11 -9.50
C GLU A 6 -25.77 3.70 -9.74
N ASN A 7 -26.79 2.85 -9.75
CA ASN A 7 -28.18 3.24 -10.05
C ASN A 7 -29.00 3.59 -8.81
N LEU A 8 -28.40 3.61 -7.62
CA LEU A 8 -29.11 4.01 -6.40
C LEU A 8 -29.26 5.54 -6.33
N THR A 9 -30.44 5.98 -5.93
CA THR A 9 -30.63 7.39 -5.56
C THR A 9 -29.95 7.70 -4.23
N GLU A 10 -29.71 8.98 -3.94
CA GLU A 10 -29.12 9.41 -2.66
C GLU A 10 -29.94 8.92 -1.45
N GLU A 11 -31.27 8.97 -1.53
CA GLU A 11 -32.15 8.48 -0.47
C GLU A 11 -32.03 6.97 -0.27
N GLN A 12 -32.00 6.19 -1.35
CA GLN A 12 -31.77 4.75 -1.30
C GLN A 12 -30.38 4.41 -0.72
N ALA A 13 -29.34 5.18 -1.09
CA ALA A 13 -28.01 4.99 -0.56
C ALA A 13 -27.92 5.27 0.95
N ARG A 14 -28.62 6.29 1.44
CA ARG A 14 -28.69 6.62 2.89
C ARG A 14 -29.40 5.55 3.72
N ASN A 15 -30.42 4.92 3.16
CA ASN A 15 -31.21 3.90 3.81
C ASN A 15 -30.79 2.45 3.44
N ASN A 16 -29.60 2.30 2.83
CA ASN A 16 -29.13 1.01 2.35
C ASN A 16 -28.66 0.12 3.50
N PRO A 17 -29.28 -1.05 3.73
CA PRO A 17 -28.88 -1.95 4.81
C PRO A 17 -27.52 -2.61 4.50
N ARG A 18 -26.92 -3.18 5.54
CA ARG A 18 -25.72 -4.02 5.37
C ARG A 18 -26.10 -5.30 4.61
N VAL A 19 -25.22 -5.71 3.70
CA VAL A 19 -25.33 -6.99 3.00
C VAL A 19 -24.40 -8.02 3.64
N ASP A 20 -24.67 -9.29 3.41
CA ASP A 20 -23.78 -10.37 3.83
C ASP A 20 -22.43 -10.29 3.13
N LYS A 21 -21.40 -10.80 3.82
CA LYS A 21 -20.03 -10.87 3.29
C LYS A 21 -19.98 -11.56 1.93
N ALA A 22 -20.74 -12.65 1.76
CA ALA A 22 -20.77 -13.43 0.53
C ALA A 22 -21.26 -12.59 -0.66
N VAL A 23 -22.34 -11.83 -0.49
CA VAL A 23 -22.89 -10.94 -1.53
C VAL A 23 -21.89 -9.87 -1.94
N LEU A 24 -21.20 -9.27 -0.95
CA LEU A 24 -20.17 -8.27 -1.22
C LEU A 24 -18.97 -8.86 -1.96
N LEU A 25 -18.52 -10.05 -1.57
CA LEU A 25 -17.41 -10.75 -2.22
C LEU A 25 -17.75 -11.14 -3.66
N GLU A 26 -18.95 -11.64 -3.92
CA GLU A 26 -19.42 -11.96 -5.27
C GLU A 26 -19.37 -10.71 -6.17
N HIS A 27 -19.86 -9.58 -5.65
CA HIS A 27 -19.84 -8.32 -6.39
C HIS A 27 -18.41 -7.86 -6.69
N ILE A 28 -17.51 -7.87 -5.69
CA ILE A 28 -16.10 -7.52 -5.86
C ILE A 28 -15.42 -8.43 -6.90
N GLN A 29 -15.66 -9.73 -6.85
CA GLN A 29 -15.10 -10.68 -7.83
C GLN A 29 -15.64 -10.45 -9.24
N GLY A 30 -16.92 -10.13 -9.37
CA GLY A 30 -17.55 -9.78 -10.64
C GLY A 30 -16.93 -8.53 -11.26
N ASP A 31 -16.71 -7.49 -10.48
CA ASP A 31 -16.10 -6.24 -10.96
C ASP A 31 -14.63 -6.43 -11.30
N LEU A 32 -13.87 -7.18 -10.50
CA LEU A 32 -12.46 -7.49 -10.80
C LEU A 32 -12.33 -8.35 -12.06
N THR A 33 -13.25 -9.29 -12.30
CA THR A 33 -13.27 -10.09 -13.53
C THR A 33 -13.50 -9.21 -14.76
N LYS A 34 -14.42 -8.25 -14.69
CA LYS A 34 -14.62 -7.26 -15.77
C LYS A 34 -13.40 -6.37 -15.97
N ALA A 35 -12.81 -5.89 -14.86
CA ALA A 35 -11.60 -5.05 -14.89
C ALA A 35 -10.43 -5.78 -15.56
N ILE A 36 -10.19 -7.05 -15.24
CA ILE A 36 -9.16 -7.88 -15.85
C ILE A 36 -9.38 -8.00 -17.36
N ALA A 37 -10.61 -8.23 -17.80
CA ALA A 37 -10.94 -8.33 -19.22
C ALA A 37 -10.66 -7.00 -19.97
N LEU A 38 -11.01 -5.87 -19.37
CA LEU A 38 -10.83 -4.54 -19.95
C LEU A 38 -9.36 -4.10 -19.96
N LEU A 39 -8.60 -4.43 -18.92
CA LEU A 39 -7.21 -4.03 -18.75
C LEU A 39 -6.21 -4.93 -19.51
N GLY A 40 -6.65 -6.00 -20.14
CA GLY A 40 -5.78 -7.00 -20.78
C GLY A 40 -4.81 -6.45 -21.83
N LYS A 41 -5.14 -5.33 -22.47
CA LYS A 41 -4.28 -4.64 -23.45
C LYS A 41 -3.80 -3.27 -22.99
N TYR A 42 -4.24 -2.83 -21.82
CA TYR A 42 -3.89 -1.51 -21.31
C TYR A 42 -2.45 -1.50 -20.77
N LYS A 43 -1.72 -0.46 -21.13
CA LYS A 43 -0.38 -0.17 -20.57
C LYS A 43 -0.44 1.15 -19.82
N ARG A 44 -0.25 1.10 -18.52
CA ARG A 44 -0.20 2.30 -17.70
C ARG A 44 1.04 3.14 -18.02
N THR A 45 0.92 4.44 -17.83
CA THR A 45 2.00 5.42 -17.98
C THR A 45 2.52 5.94 -16.66
N ALA A 46 1.80 5.70 -15.56
CA ALA A 46 2.19 6.12 -14.21
C ALA A 46 1.84 5.06 -13.17
N MET A 47 2.58 5.04 -12.07
CA MET A 47 2.46 4.05 -11.00
C MET A 47 1.12 4.12 -10.24
N ASN A 48 0.45 5.26 -10.25
CA ASN A 48 -0.86 5.46 -9.63
C ASN A 48 -2.04 4.98 -10.50
N GLN A 49 -1.79 4.56 -11.74
CA GLN A 49 -2.82 4.00 -12.62
C GLN A 49 -2.90 2.49 -12.41
N PRO A 50 -4.09 1.91 -12.18
CA PRO A 50 -4.25 0.47 -12.15
C PRO A 50 -4.05 -0.14 -13.55
N ASP A 51 -3.36 -1.27 -13.62
CA ASP A 51 -3.19 -2.09 -14.81
C ASP A 51 -3.65 -3.54 -14.55
N LEU A 52 -3.42 -4.41 -15.50
CA LEU A 52 -3.80 -5.82 -15.40
C LEU A 52 -3.20 -6.50 -14.16
N SER A 53 -1.95 -6.19 -13.83
CA SER A 53 -1.29 -6.80 -12.67
C SER A 53 -1.91 -6.33 -11.35
N VAL A 54 -2.30 -5.06 -11.27
CA VAL A 54 -3.01 -4.50 -10.11
C VAL A 54 -4.38 -5.15 -9.95
N ALA A 55 -5.13 -5.34 -11.05
CA ALA A 55 -6.44 -6.00 -11.00
C ALA A 55 -6.34 -7.43 -10.47
N TYR A 56 -5.37 -8.23 -10.95
CA TYR A 56 -5.10 -9.56 -10.40
C TYR A 56 -4.63 -9.53 -8.94
N GLY A 57 -3.79 -8.56 -8.57
CA GLY A 57 -3.34 -8.40 -7.18
C GLY A 57 -4.49 -8.10 -6.22
N LEU A 58 -5.42 -7.24 -6.62
CA LEU A 58 -6.65 -6.97 -5.87
C LEU A 58 -7.56 -8.21 -5.80
N GLN A 59 -7.65 -8.97 -6.90
CA GLN A 59 -8.42 -10.21 -6.94
C GLN A 59 -7.84 -11.26 -5.99
N ALA A 60 -6.50 -11.40 -5.95
CA ALA A 60 -5.84 -12.27 -4.99
C ALA A 60 -6.19 -11.90 -3.54
N ARG A 61 -6.18 -10.62 -3.20
CA ARG A 61 -6.58 -10.14 -1.86
C ARG A 61 -8.04 -10.40 -1.55
N ALA A 62 -8.94 -10.26 -2.52
CA ALA A 62 -10.36 -10.56 -2.35
C ALA A 62 -10.58 -12.06 -2.08
N TYR A 63 -9.87 -12.95 -2.80
CA TYR A 63 -9.89 -14.39 -2.53
C TYR A 63 -9.29 -14.74 -1.16
N MET A 64 -8.20 -14.10 -0.75
CA MET A 64 -7.64 -14.25 0.60
C MET A 64 -8.68 -13.90 1.67
N TRP A 65 -9.43 -12.83 1.48
CA TRP A 65 -10.48 -12.42 2.40
C TRP A 65 -11.68 -13.39 2.41
N ALA A 66 -11.92 -14.07 1.27
CA ALA A 66 -12.91 -15.13 1.14
C ALA A 66 -12.42 -16.48 1.70
N GLU A 67 -11.15 -16.60 2.13
CA GLU A 67 -10.48 -17.82 2.55
C GLU A 67 -10.34 -18.86 1.41
N ASP A 68 -10.50 -18.40 0.16
CA ASP A 68 -10.27 -19.20 -1.04
C ASP A 68 -8.79 -19.11 -1.46
N TYR A 69 -7.94 -19.82 -0.73
CA TYR A 69 -6.49 -19.79 -0.92
C TYR A 69 -6.03 -20.35 -2.27
N THR A 70 -6.82 -21.26 -2.85
CA THR A 70 -6.52 -21.82 -4.17
C THR A 70 -6.61 -20.77 -5.25
N ASN A 71 -7.71 -20.05 -5.34
CA ASN A 71 -7.89 -18.98 -6.31
C ASN A 71 -7.04 -17.74 -5.97
N ALA A 72 -6.78 -17.48 -4.69
CA ALA A 72 -5.86 -16.43 -4.25
C ALA A 72 -4.45 -16.66 -4.81
N LYS A 73 -3.94 -17.89 -4.74
CA LYS A 73 -2.64 -18.27 -5.29
C LYS A 73 -2.60 -18.04 -6.82
N ILE A 74 -3.59 -18.55 -7.55
CA ILE A 74 -3.67 -18.40 -9.01
C ILE A 74 -3.70 -16.92 -9.40
N ALA A 75 -4.51 -16.11 -8.74
CA ALA A 75 -4.58 -14.68 -9.01
C ALA A 75 -3.26 -13.95 -8.69
N ALA A 76 -2.57 -14.32 -7.61
CA ALA A 76 -1.27 -13.76 -7.27
C ALA A 76 -0.19 -14.12 -8.32
N GLU A 77 -0.16 -15.36 -8.78
CA GLU A 77 0.73 -15.82 -9.87
C GLU A 77 0.46 -15.05 -11.17
N ASN A 78 -0.80 -14.85 -11.53
CA ASN A 78 -1.21 -14.04 -12.68
C ASN A 78 -0.79 -12.57 -12.52
N ALA A 79 -0.90 -12.00 -11.32
CA ALA A 79 -0.45 -10.64 -11.05
C ALA A 79 1.05 -10.47 -11.28
N LEU A 80 1.86 -11.44 -10.82
CA LEU A 80 3.30 -11.43 -11.02
C LEU A 80 3.67 -11.65 -12.50
N ALA A 81 2.95 -12.52 -13.20
CA ALA A 81 3.18 -12.78 -14.63
C ALA A 81 2.79 -11.59 -15.53
N ALA A 82 1.77 -10.82 -15.14
CA ALA A 82 1.31 -9.64 -15.88
C ALA A 82 2.23 -8.42 -15.71
N GLY A 83 3.10 -8.42 -14.70
CA GLY A 83 4.06 -7.35 -14.41
C GLY A 83 5.50 -7.85 -14.36
N SER A 84 6.42 -6.91 -14.13
CA SER A 84 7.84 -7.21 -13.95
C SER A 84 8.28 -6.68 -12.59
N TYR A 85 8.11 -7.50 -11.56
CA TYR A 85 8.42 -7.12 -10.18
C TYR A 85 9.67 -7.80 -9.67
N THR A 86 10.49 -7.04 -8.94
CA THR A 86 11.67 -7.55 -8.27
C THR A 86 11.75 -6.99 -6.86
N PRO A 87 12.01 -7.83 -5.83
CA PRO A 87 12.25 -7.33 -4.49
C PRO A 87 13.41 -6.33 -4.46
N LEU A 88 13.37 -5.39 -3.51
CA LEU A 88 14.47 -4.48 -3.26
C LEU A 88 15.70 -5.22 -2.78
N THR A 89 16.86 -4.84 -3.28
CA THR A 89 18.15 -5.23 -2.71
C THR A 89 18.40 -4.50 -1.39
N GLU A 90 19.33 -4.98 -0.56
CA GLU A 90 19.71 -4.29 0.67
C GLU A 90 20.14 -2.84 0.42
N GLY A 91 20.94 -2.60 -0.62
CA GLY A 91 21.37 -1.25 -0.98
C GLY A 91 20.19 -0.32 -1.34
N GLN A 92 19.24 -0.81 -2.10
CA GLN A 92 18.03 -0.05 -2.43
C GLN A 92 17.11 0.16 -1.21
N TRP A 93 17.05 -0.81 -0.31
CA TRP A 93 16.24 -0.72 0.91
C TRP A 93 16.76 0.35 1.86
N THR A 94 18.06 0.47 2.00
CA THR A 94 18.73 1.38 2.96
C THR A 94 19.09 2.75 2.38
N ASP A 95 18.95 2.95 1.08
CA ASP A 95 19.24 4.22 0.42
C ASP A 95 18.16 5.26 0.72
N THR A 96 18.58 6.46 1.13
CA THR A 96 17.68 7.57 1.45
C THR A 96 17.13 8.30 0.21
N LYS A 97 17.67 8.05 -0.98
CA LYS A 97 17.29 8.74 -2.24
C LYS A 97 16.64 7.83 -3.27
N SER A 98 16.87 6.53 -3.16
CA SER A 98 16.25 5.51 -3.99
C SER A 98 15.38 4.58 -3.14
N GLY A 99 15.07 3.40 -3.61
CA GLY A 99 14.27 2.45 -2.87
C GLY A 99 12.88 3.00 -2.55
N PHE A 100 12.49 2.97 -1.30
CA PHE A 100 11.18 3.49 -0.86
C PHE A 100 10.99 4.99 -1.08
N ASN A 101 12.06 5.74 -1.29
CA ASN A 101 12.02 7.19 -1.49
C ASN A 101 11.88 7.59 -2.96
N ASN A 102 11.82 6.63 -3.88
CA ASN A 102 11.60 6.87 -5.30
C ASN A 102 10.65 5.84 -5.89
N ALA A 103 9.37 6.14 -5.86
CA ALA A 103 8.31 5.25 -6.34
C ALA A 103 8.40 4.95 -7.84
N GLU A 104 8.84 5.90 -8.65
CA GLU A 104 8.92 5.74 -10.11
C GLU A 104 9.97 4.74 -10.56
N SER A 105 11.08 4.67 -9.84
CA SER A 105 12.18 3.74 -10.14
C SER A 105 11.97 2.34 -9.54
N GLN A 106 10.94 2.16 -8.70
CA GLN A 106 10.73 0.92 -7.98
C GLN A 106 10.02 -0.15 -8.80
N LYS A 107 10.62 -1.34 -8.81
CA LYS A 107 10.03 -2.56 -9.39
C LYS A 107 9.43 -3.50 -8.33
N SER A 108 9.51 -3.15 -7.05
CA SER A 108 8.92 -3.94 -5.97
C SER A 108 7.46 -3.56 -5.67
N TRP A 109 7.01 -2.41 -6.16
CA TRP A 109 5.64 -1.92 -5.93
C TRP A 109 4.77 -2.14 -7.15
N MET A 110 3.60 -2.71 -6.90
CA MET A 110 2.62 -2.95 -7.95
C MET A 110 1.79 -1.70 -8.25
N TRP A 111 1.45 -0.95 -7.22
CA TRP A 111 0.62 0.26 -7.30
C TRP A 111 1.00 1.22 -6.18
N ALA A 112 1.06 2.51 -6.46
CA ALA A 112 1.45 3.51 -5.48
C ALA A 112 0.62 4.79 -5.64
N SER A 113 0.34 5.46 -4.54
CA SER A 113 -0.15 6.82 -4.54
C SER A 113 1.03 7.76 -4.76
N MET A 114 0.94 8.61 -5.77
CA MET A 114 1.98 9.58 -6.10
C MET A 114 1.56 10.94 -5.52
N LEU A 115 2.42 11.50 -4.67
CA LEU A 115 2.22 12.82 -4.10
C LEU A 115 3.02 13.85 -4.90
N ALA A 116 2.35 14.86 -5.40
CA ALA A 116 2.97 16.01 -6.06
C ALA A 116 3.08 17.21 -5.11
N THR A 117 3.93 18.17 -5.45
CA THR A 117 4.10 19.38 -4.62
C THR A 117 2.85 20.26 -4.54
N GLU A 118 1.94 20.10 -5.50
CA GLU A 118 0.66 20.79 -5.56
C GLU A 118 -0.42 20.15 -4.68
N ASP A 119 -0.20 18.93 -4.19
CA ASP A 119 -1.20 18.22 -3.40
C ASP A 119 -1.39 18.87 -2.02
N ASP A 120 -2.62 18.92 -1.56
CA ASP A 120 -3.00 19.46 -0.24
C ASP A 120 -2.21 18.82 0.90
N VAL A 121 -1.82 17.54 0.76
CA VAL A 121 -1.02 16.84 1.75
C VAL A 121 0.35 17.48 1.97
N VAL A 122 0.92 18.10 0.93
CA VAL A 122 2.19 18.83 1.02
C VAL A 122 1.95 20.24 1.57
N GLN A 123 0.85 20.87 1.17
CA GLN A 123 0.52 22.25 1.57
C GLN A 123 0.11 22.34 3.05
N THR A 124 -0.53 21.32 3.59
CA THR A 124 -1.00 21.30 5.00
C THR A 124 0.09 20.99 6.02
N GLY A 125 1.31 20.64 5.58
CA GLY A 125 2.43 20.37 6.47
C GLY A 125 2.15 19.23 7.46
N ILE A 126 2.23 19.51 8.76
CA ILE A 126 2.05 18.48 9.81
C ILE A 126 0.61 17.97 9.96
N LEU A 127 -0.37 18.62 9.36
CA LEU A 127 -1.79 18.28 9.55
C LEU A 127 -2.30 17.20 8.58
N ASN A 128 -1.42 16.49 7.92
CA ASN A 128 -1.78 15.45 6.96
C ASN A 128 -1.45 14.03 7.45
N PHE A 129 -2.06 13.03 6.81
CA PHE A 129 -1.88 11.62 7.16
C PHE A 129 -0.43 11.14 7.00
N ALA A 130 0.27 11.57 5.96
CA ALA A 130 1.66 11.18 5.73
C ALA A 130 2.57 11.65 6.86
N SER A 131 2.36 12.88 7.35
CA SER A 131 3.04 13.44 8.51
C SER A 131 2.77 12.65 9.80
N TRP A 132 1.54 12.16 9.98
CA TRP A 132 1.18 11.32 11.13
C TRP A 132 1.91 9.99 11.15
N MET A 133 2.16 9.41 9.98
CA MET A 133 2.79 8.10 9.84
C MET A 133 4.32 8.19 9.74
N ALA A 134 4.85 9.36 9.43
CA ALA A 134 6.30 9.57 9.31
C ALA A 134 6.98 9.68 10.68
N SER A 135 8.18 9.14 10.79
CA SER A 135 9.11 9.41 11.90
C SER A 135 10.35 10.19 11.42
N GLU A 136 10.18 10.97 10.36
CA GLU A 136 11.19 11.89 9.86
C GLU A 136 11.28 13.08 10.82
N THR A 137 12.50 13.40 11.28
CA THR A 137 12.72 14.33 12.40
C THR A 137 12.66 15.82 12.00
N THR A 138 12.74 16.12 10.71
CA THR A 138 12.71 17.49 10.18
C THR A 138 11.37 17.90 9.66
N PHE A 139 10.43 16.96 9.54
CA PHE A 139 9.09 17.18 8.98
C PHE A 139 8.02 16.42 9.76
N GLY A 140 6.87 17.02 9.89
CA GLY A 140 5.70 16.38 10.46
C GLY A 140 5.71 16.29 12.00
N TYR A 141 4.92 15.38 12.54
CA TYR A 141 4.74 15.23 13.99
C TYR A 141 5.98 14.72 14.72
N ALA A 142 6.86 14.00 14.05
CA ALA A 142 8.10 13.56 14.66
C ALA A 142 9.01 14.73 15.06
N SER A 143 8.97 15.86 14.34
CA SER A 143 9.70 17.08 14.72
C SER A 143 9.19 17.70 16.03
N ALA A 144 7.95 17.40 16.42
CA ALA A 144 7.35 17.81 17.69
C ALA A 144 7.51 16.76 18.81
N GLY A 145 8.20 15.64 18.56
CA GLY A 145 8.54 14.62 19.55
C GLY A 145 7.72 13.32 19.54
N PRO A 146 6.50 13.22 18.97
CA PRO A 146 5.74 11.97 18.97
C PRO A 146 6.22 11.00 17.87
N PHE A 147 7.31 10.31 18.12
CA PHE A 147 7.87 9.33 17.18
C PHE A 147 7.00 8.08 17.07
N ARG A 148 6.96 7.49 15.87
CA ARG A 148 6.42 6.16 15.60
C ARG A 148 7.55 5.16 15.61
N MET A 149 7.53 4.24 16.54
CA MET A 149 8.62 3.27 16.74
C MET A 149 8.10 1.85 16.72
N CYS A 150 8.96 0.93 16.34
CA CYS A 150 8.71 -0.50 16.49
C CYS A 150 8.82 -0.89 17.97
N ASP A 151 7.88 -1.70 18.45
CA ASP A 151 7.98 -2.26 19.82
C ASP A 151 9.28 -3.06 19.97
N VAL A 152 10.02 -2.81 21.04
CA VAL A 152 11.33 -3.46 21.29
C VAL A 152 11.22 -4.99 21.34
N ARG A 153 10.10 -5.53 21.79
CA ARG A 153 9.85 -6.99 21.82
C ARG A 153 9.77 -7.57 20.42
N LEU A 154 9.20 -6.85 19.47
CA LEU A 154 9.17 -7.24 18.06
C LEU A 154 10.54 -7.02 17.43
N TYR A 155 11.16 -5.86 17.66
CA TYR A 155 12.47 -5.54 17.11
C TYR A 155 13.55 -6.56 17.49
N SER A 156 13.55 -7.02 18.73
CA SER A 156 14.51 -8.02 19.23
C SER A 156 14.35 -9.40 18.61
N GLN A 157 13.17 -9.71 18.07
CA GLN A 157 12.92 -10.98 17.37
C GLN A 157 13.38 -10.97 15.91
N ILE A 158 13.63 -9.79 15.33
CA ILE A 158 14.15 -9.68 13.96
C ILE A 158 15.62 -10.09 14.00
N SER A 159 15.99 -11.08 13.17
CA SER A 159 17.40 -11.51 13.06
C SER A 159 18.31 -10.37 12.63
N ASP A 160 19.51 -10.28 13.18
CA ASP A 160 20.52 -9.32 12.75
C ASP A 160 21.01 -9.55 11.32
N ALA A 161 20.83 -10.78 10.79
CA ALA A 161 21.10 -11.10 9.40
C ALA A 161 20.00 -10.56 8.44
N ASP A 162 18.85 -10.14 8.96
CA ASP A 162 17.79 -9.54 8.15
C ASP A 162 18.07 -8.04 7.99
N PHE A 163 18.52 -7.63 6.81
CA PHE A 163 18.85 -6.24 6.53
C PHE A 163 17.65 -5.28 6.73
N ARG A 164 16.41 -5.76 6.66
CA ARG A 164 15.21 -4.95 6.88
C ARG A 164 15.13 -4.41 8.31
N LYS A 165 15.85 -5.03 9.25
CA LYS A 165 16.00 -4.53 10.63
C LYS A 165 16.57 -3.11 10.68
N LYS A 166 17.39 -2.74 9.69
CA LYS A 166 17.99 -1.40 9.58
C LYS A 166 16.98 -0.28 9.39
N SER A 167 15.77 -0.59 8.88
CA SER A 167 14.69 0.40 8.72
C SER A 167 14.14 0.94 10.03
N TRP A 168 14.36 0.22 11.12
CA TRP A 168 13.86 0.57 12.45
C TRP A 168 14.90 1.26 13.31
N LYS A 169 16.09 1.51 12.74
CA LYS A 169 17.20 2.17 13.43
C LYS A 169 17.31 3.63 12.98
N ALA A 170 17.30 4.53 13.94
CA ALA A 170 17.49 5.95 13.66
C ALA A 170 18.84 6.21 12.96
N PRO A 171 18.92 7.18 12.05
CA PRO A 171 20.18 7.60 11.45
C PRO A 171 21.18 8.04 12.52
N LYS A 172 22.46 7.74 12.29
CA LYS A 172 23.54 8.18 13.18
C LYS A 172 23.55 9.71 13.28
N GLY A 173 23.64 10.22 14.50
CA GLY A 173 23.61 11.65 14.79
C GLY A 173 22.23 12.28 14.82
N SER A 174 21.16 11.50 14.65
CA SER A 174 19.79 12.00 14.85
C SER A 174 19.46 12.14 16.33
N ILE A 175 18.49 13.00 16.67
CA ILE A 175 18.02 13.19 18.05
C ILE A 175 17.40 11.94 18.67
N VAL A 176 17.08 10.94 17.86
CA VAL A 176 16.48 9.66 18.29
C VAL A 176 17.44 8.48 18.15
N GLU A 177 18.75 8.73 17.94
CA GLU A 177 19.75 7.68 17.84
C GLU A 177 19.87 6.87 19.12
N THR A 178 19.71 7.54 20.26
CA THR A 178 19.76 6.90 21.57
C THR A 178 18.33 6.69 22.06
N PRO A 179 17.88 5.45 22.29
CA PRO A 179 16.60 5.22 22.96
C PRO A 179 16.65 5.84 24.36
N MET A 180 15.62 6.62 24.67
CA MET A 180 15.42 7.06 26.06
C MET A 180 14.92 5.91 26.90
#